data_fe10e515f14e496a7f92de7475d40f12
#
_entry.id   fe10e515f14e496a7f92de7475d40f12
#
_cell.length_a   1.000
_cell.length_b   1.000
_cell.length_c   1.000
_cell.angle_alpha   90.00
_cell.angle_beta   90.00
_cell.angle_gamma   90.00
#
_symmetry.space_group_name_H-M   'P 1'
#
loop_
_entity.id
_entity.type
_entity.pdbx_description
1 polymer ?
#
loop_
_entity_poly.entity_id
_entity_poly.type
_entity_poly.pdbx_seq_one_letter_code
_entity_poly.pdbx_strand_id
1 'polypeptide(L)'
;MLGALGLAALPVLPLTETASAELHPSEVETAGTLLGENEPELNAPPEDAPPTGGEGASGTMTLTVPKLGLKDVAVPTGSTQAELDREGILHLDGTGVPWQEDSNTFIAGHALGFMWTRVPYAFYELGKMKPGDEIIVEDPTGEEYIFQVYDRMTVRPADYWVTYPEEGRTIISLQTCTPVPTFENRLVVRGELVG
;
A
#
# COMPACT_ATOMS: atom_id res chain seq x y z
N MET A 1 -8.80 89.02 10.82
CA MET A 1 -8.81 88.29 12.05
C MET A 1 -8.31 86.85 11.70
N LEU A 2 -7.05 86.57 12.08
CA LEU A 2 -6.39 85.35 11.81
C LEU A 2 -6.75 84.32 12.90
N GLY A 3 -7.27 83.12 12.51
CA GLY A 3 -7.46 81.99 13.39
C GLY A 3 -6.30 81.02 13.20
N ALA A 4 -5.52 80.84 14.24
CA ALA A 4 -4.39 79.86 14.25
C ALA A 4 -4.89 78.46 14.33
N LEU A 5 -4.48 77.60 13.35
CA LEU A 5 -4.64 76.12 13.45
C LEU A 5 -3.48 75.57 14.31
N GLY A 6 -3.85 74.97 15.43
CA GLY A 6 -2.93 74.24 16.26
C GLY A 6 -2.66 72.85 15.65
N LEU A 7 -1.40 72.52 15.35
CA LEU A 7 -0.92 71.28 14.92
C LEU A 7 -0.71 70.39 16.17
N ALA A 8 -1.54 69.38 16.34
CA ALA A 8 -1.35 68.36 17.39
C ALA A 8 -0.32 67.33 16.91
N ALA A 9 0.81 67.27 17.61
CA ALA A 9 1.84 66.21 17.39
C ALA A 9 1.36 64.93 17.98
N LEU A 10 1.33 63.88 17.14
CA LEU A 10 1.10 62.48 17.56
C LEU A 10 2.39 61.88 18.16
N PRO A 11 2.31 61.14 19.25
CA PRO A 11 3.49 60.49 19.82
C PRO A 11 3.95 59.32 18.91
N VAL A 12 5.24 59.34 18.59
CA VAL A 12 5.94 58.23 17.94
C VAL A 12 6.17 57.12 18.98
N LEU A 13 5.53 55.97 18.78
CA LEU A 13 5.82 54.76 19.53
C LEU A 13 7.14 54.16 19.07
N PRO A 14 8.00 53.67 19.97
CA PRO A 14 9.22 53.00 19.55
C PRO A 14 8.90 51.63 18.94
N LEU A 15 9.52 51.36 17.79
CA LEU A 15 9.54 50.04 17.17
C LEU A 15 10.21 49.05 18.14
N THR A 16 9.45 48.14 18.68
CA THR A 16 9.98 46.99 19.42
C THR A 16 10.72 46.08 18.43
N GLU A 17 11.99 45.89 18.74
CA GLU A 17 12.93 45.00 18.14
C GLU A 17 12.32 43.57 18.04
N THR A 18 12.13 43.08 16.84
CA THR A 18 11.77 41.67 16.59
C THR A 18 12.97 40.81 16.96
N ALA A 19 12.89 40.17 18.10
CA ALA A 19 13.82 39.11 18.45
C ALA A 19 13.77 38.01 17.37
N SER A 20 14.82 37.89 16.60
CA SER A 20 15.09 36.73 15.78
C SER A 20 15.26 35.52 16.72
N ALA A 21 14.27 34.68 16.79
CA ALA A 21 14.41 33.39 17.41
C ALA A 21 15.37 32.57 16.55
N GLU A 22 16.60 32.44 16.99
CA GLU A 22 17.53 31.45 16.47
C GLU A 22 16.96 30.07 16.80
N LEU A 23 16.51 29.36 15.78
CA LEU A 23 16.11 27.97 15.88
C LEU A 23 17.34 27.14 16.24
N HIS A 24 17.37 26.63 17.46
CA HIS A 24 18.40 25.69 17.90
C HIS A 24 18.31 24.41 17.06
N PRO A 25 19.44 23.78 16.67
CA PRO A 25 19.47 22.54 15.87
C PRO A 25 18.82 21.31 16.55
N SER A 26 18.47 21.42 17.83
CA SER A 26 17.86 20.32 18.58
C SER A 26 16.35 20.16 18.41
N GLU A 27 15.65 21.09 17.73
CA GLU A 27 14.20 20.98 17.53
C GLU A 27 13.81 20.33 16.18
N VAL A 28 14.79 19.99 15.33
CA VAL A 28 14.54 19.30 14.05
C VAL A 28 14.46 17.79 14.21
N GLU A 29 14.94 17.23 15.33
CA GLU A 29 14.92 15.78 15.58
C GLU A 29 13.57 15.25 16.14
N THR A 30 12.66 16.12 16.58
CA THR A 30 11.42 15.67 17.24
C THR A 30 10.22 15.57 16.31
N ALA A 31 10.34 16.01 15.06
CA ALA A 31 9.25 15.88 14.10
C ALA A 31 9.17 14.48 13.43
N GLY A 32 10.21 13.63 13.61
CA GLY A 32 10.26 12.26 13.10
C GLY A 32 9.68 11.19 14.03
N THR A 33 9.38 11.55 15.29
CA THR A 33 8.99 10.55 16.31
C THR A 33 7.50 10.53 16.64
N LEU A 34 6.66 11.21 15.84
CA LEU A 34 5.20 11.18 16.01
C LEU A 34 4.49 10.25 15.02
N LEU A 35 5.22 9.52 14.19
CA LEU A 35 4.68 8.34 13.51
C LEU A 35 4.93 7.17 14.45
N GLY A 36 3.88 6.78 15.17
CA GLY A 36 3.95 5.82 16.27
C GLY A 36 4.58 4.50 15.85
N GLU A 37 5.35 3.95 16.77
CA GLU A 37 5.92 2.58 16.75
C GLU A 37 4.84 1.48 16.78
N ASN A 38 3.68 1.71 16.15
CA ASN A 38 2.57 0.78 15.95
C ASN A 38 1.93 0.97 14.57
N GLU A 39 2.75 1.07 13.51
CA GLU A 39 2.18 0.77 12.21
C GLU A 39 1.88 -0.73 12.15
N PRO A 40 0.62 -1.14 11.89
CA PRO A 40 0.31 -2.55 11.77
C PRO A 40 1.15 -3.13 10.64
N GLU A 41 1.84 -4.22 10.91
CA GLU A 41 2.39 -5.08 9.86
C GLU A 41 1.34 -5.26 8.77
N LEU A 42 1.76 -5.22 7.53
CA LEU A 42 0.88 -5.41 6.37
C LEU A 42 0.02 -6.64 6.61
N ASN A 43 -1.26 -6.47 6.95
CA ASN A 43 -2.28 -7.52 7.07
C ASN A 43 -1.73 -8.94 7.36
N ALA A 44 -0.68 -9.05 8.20
CA ALA A 44 -0.14 -10.34 8.59
C ALA A 44 -1.26 -11.16 9.21
N PRO A 45 -1.45 -12.41 8.78
CA PRO A 45 -2.42 -13.30 9.41
C PRO A 45 -2.14 -13.35 10.91
N PRO A 46 -3.17 -13.39 11.78
CA PRO A 46 -2.95 -13.62 13.20
C PRO A 46 -2.18 -14.93 13.40
N GLU A 47 -1.38 -15.02 14.47
CA GLU A 47 -0.56 -16.20 14.80
C GLU A 47 -1.37 -17.53 14.83
N ASP A 48 -2.69 -17.43 15.01
CA ASP A 48 -3.63 -18.55 15.01
C ASP A 48 -4.18 -18.90 13.61
N ALA A 49 -3.77 -18.19 12.54
CA ALA A 49 -4.19 -18.55 11.19
C ALA A 49 -3.56 -19.89 10.78
N PRO A 50 -4.30 -20.77 10.11
CA PRO A 50 -3.74 -22.02 9.64
C PRO A 50 -2.51 -21.73 8.75
N PRO A 51 -1.38 -22.43 8.94
CA PRO A 51 -0.21 -22.23 8.11
C PRO A 51 -0.57 -22.56 6.66
N THR A 52 -0.61 -21.56 5.82
CA THR A 52 -0.93 -21.70 4.39
C THR A 52 0.34 -21.77 3.52
N GLY A 53 1.52 -21.75 4.16
CA GLY A 53 2.80 -21.80 3.47
C GLY A 53 3.06 -23.20 2.90
N GLY A 54 2.83 -23.39 1.61
CA GLY A 54 3.38 -24.53 0.87
C GLY A 54 4.89 -24.35 0.69
N GLU A 55 5.69 -25.43 0.82
CA GLU A 55 7.09 -25.47 0.37
C GLU A 55 7.08 -25.31 -1.17
N GLY A 56 7.13 -24.05 -1.62
CA GLY A 56 7.14 -23.70 -3.03
C GLY A 56 8.55 -23.54 -3.59
N ALA A 57 8.67 -23.61 -4.90
CA ALA A 57 9.91 -23.39 -5.62
C ALA A 57 10.63 -22.14 -5.10
N SER A 58 11.92 -22.29 -4.77
CA SER A 58 12.75 -21.17 -4.31
C SER A 58 12.92 -20.18 -5.47
N GLY A 59 12.30 -19.02 -5.38
CA GLY A 59 12.39 -17.98 -6.41
C GLY A 59 11.28 -16.94 -6.28
N THR A 60 11.39 -15.90 -7.10
CA THR A 60 10.41 -14.80 -7.15
C THR A 60 9.43 -15.07 -8.28
N MET A 61 8.13 -15.11 -7.98
CA MET A 61 7.09 -15.18 -9.00
C MET A 61 6.99 -13.85 -9.78
N THR A 62 6.42 -13.88 -10.98
CA THR A 62 6.07 -12.67 -11.74
C THR A 62 4.56 -12.54 -11.90
N LEU A 63 4.08 -11.31 -11.99
CA LEU A 63 2.68 -10.97 -12.13
C LEU A 63 2.45 -10.21 -13.44
N THR A 64 1.48 -10.69 -14.22
CA THR A 64 0.95 -10.00 -15.39
C THR A 64 -0.54 -9.74 -15.20
N VAL A 65 -0.96 -8.48 -15.28
CA VAL A 65 -2.37 -8.08 -15.24
C VAL A 65 -2.61 -7.15 -16.42
N PRO A 66 -3.08 -7.68 -17.56
CA PRO A 66 -3.23 -6.92 -18.81
C PRO A 66 -4.10 -5.68 -18.65
N LYS A 67 -5.16 -5.80 -17.84
CA LYS A 67 -6.09 -4.70 -17.54
C LYS A 67 -5.43 -3.50 -16.88
N LEU A 68 -4.37 -3.73 -16.09
CA LEU A 68 -3.63 -2.69 -15.37
C LEU A 68 -2.34 -2.27 -16.11
N GLY A 69 -2.05 -2.90 -17.26
CA GLY A 69 -0.81 -2.69 -18.00
C GLY A 69 0.43 -3.24 -17.27
N LEU A 70 0.25 -4.11 -16.29
CA LEU A 70 1.34 -4.82 -15.63
C LEU A 70 1.75 -6.01 -16.50
N LYS A 71 3.05 -6.15 -16.75
CA LYS A 71 3.61 -7.28 -17.50
C LYS A 71 4.91 -7.75 -16.86
N ASP A 72 4.99 -9.03 -16.55
CA ASP A 72 6.16 -9.73 -16.02
C ASP A 72 6.80 -8.99 -14.82
N VAL A 73 5.94 -8.44 -13.94
CA VAL A 73 6.39 -7.69 -12.75
C VAL A 73 6.81 -8.68 -11.68
N ALA A 74 8.09 -8.66 -11.29
CA ALA A 74 8.58 -9.50 -10.20
C ALA A 74 7.87 -9.15 -8.87
N VAL A 75 7.38 -10.17 -8.16
CA VAL A 75 6.64 -10.07 -6.89
C VAL A 75 7.45 -10.80 -5.82
N PRO A 76 8.31 -10.09 -5.08
CA PRO A 76 9.03 -10.68 -3.96
C PRO A 76 8.08 -10.99 -2.81
N THR A 77 8.44 -11.99 -2.00
CA THR A 77 7.73 -12.30 -0.75
C THR A 77 8.26 -11.42 0.38
N GLY A 78 7.37 -10.95 1.23
CA GLY A 78 7.70 -10.13 2.39
C GLY A 78 6.48 -9.83 3.24
N SER A 79 6.71 -9.24 4.43
CA SER A 79 5.65 -8.99 5.41
C SER A 79 5.67 -7.57 5.98
N THR A 80 6.67 -6.76 5.62
CA THR A 80 6.85 -5.44 6.22
C THR A 80 6.45 -4.29 5.31
N GLN A 81 6.00 -3.20 5.92
CA GLN A 81 5.69 -1.96 5.18
C GLN A 81 6.93 -1.43 4.45
N ALA A 82 8.13 -1.51 5.06
CA ALA A 82 9.37 -1.05 4.44
C ALA A 82 9.72 -1.82 3.16
N GLU A 83 9.43 -3.12 3.10
CA GLU A 83 9.58 -3.92 1.89
C GLU A 83 8.59 -3.49 0.81
N LEU A 84 7.31 -3.29 1.19
CA LEU A 84 6.31 -2.79 0.26
C LEU A 84 6.67 -1.40 -0.27
N ASP A 85 7.16 -0.50 0.57
CA ASP A 85 7.56 0.86 0.18
C ASP A 85 8.71 0.83 -0.83
N ARG A 86 9.64 -0.12 -0.68
CA ARG A 86 10.75 -0.30 -1.61
C ARG A 86 10.31 -0.93 -2.93
N GLU A 87 9.54 -2.02 -2.86
CA GLU A 87 9.18 -2.84 -4.02
C GLU A 87 7.93 -2.33 -4.75
N GLY A 88 6.97 -1.76 -4.01
CA GLY A 88 5.67 -1.32 -4.53
C GLY A 88 4.65 -2.42 -4.69
N ILE A 89 5.07 -3.68 -4.62
CA ILE A 89 4.25 -4.89 -4.72
C ILE A 89 4.94 -6.02 -3.96
N LEU A 90 4.17 -6.77 -3.18
CA LEU A 90 4.66 -7.91 -2.41
C LEU A 90 3.64 -9.06 -2.41
N HIS A 91 4.12 -10.30 -2.49
CA HIS A 91 3.40 -11.47 -2.00
C HIS A 91 3.50 -11.48 -0.48
N LEU A 92 2.37 -11.54 0.21
CA LEU A 92 2.36 -11.53 1.68
C LEU A 92 2.85 -12.87 2.21
N ASP A 93 3.94 -12.83 2.98
CA ASP A 93 4.52 -14.01 3.61
C ASP A 93 3.49 -14.73 4.51
N GLY A 94 3.52 -16.07 4.50
CA GLY A 94 2.56 -16.90 5.21
C GLY A 94 1.21 -17.08 4.50
N THR A 95 0.97 -16.48 3.32
CA THR A 95 -0.18 -16.80 2.46
C THR A 95 0.17 -17.85 1.41
N GLY A 96 -0.85 -18.40 0.72
CA GLY A 96 -0.64 -19.46 -0.27
C GLY A 96 0.11 -19.00 -1.52
N VAL A 97 0.45 -19.94 -2.38
CA VAL A 97 1.10 -19.72 -3.67
C VAL A 97 0.24 -20.29 -4.79
N PRO A 98 0.37 -19.82 -6.06
CA PRO A 98 -0.51 -20.22 -7.16
C PRO A 98 -0.58 -21.72 -7.43
N TRP A 99 0.52 -22.44 -7.20
CA TRP A 99 0.66 -23.90 -7.40
C TRP A 99 0.21 -24.74 -6.20
N GLN A 100 -0.35 -24.11 -5.17
CA GLN A 100 -0.91 -24.79 -4.00
C GLN A 100 -2.43 -24.85 -4.11
N GLU A 101 -3.00 -26.05 -4.09
CA GLU A 101 -4.46 -26.25 -4.07
C GLU A 101 -5.08 -25.67 -2.78
N ASP A 102 -6.35 -25.27 -2.87
CA ASP A 102 -7.12 -24.71 -1.76
C ASP A 102 -6.40 -23.55 -1.03
N SER A 103 -5.79 -22.66 -1.79
CA SER A 103 -4.96 -21.60 -1.26
C SER A 103 -5.44 -20.21 -1.69
N ASN A 104 -4.94 -19.17 -1.00
CA ASN A 104 -5.09 -17.78 -1.40
C ASN A 104 -3.71 -17.15 -1.54
N THR A 105 -3.30 -16.88 -2.76
CA THR A 105 -2.09 -16.12 -3.06
C THR A 105 -2.39 -14.64 -2.86
N PHE A 106 -1.93 -14.07 -1.73
CA PHE A 106 -2.26 -12.69 -1.40
C PHE A 106 -1.12 -11.73 -1.81
N ILE A 107 -1.44 -10.79 -2.70
CA ILE A 107 -0.47 -9.81 -3.22
C ILE A 107 -0.94 -8.40 -2.85
N ALA A 108 -0.16 -7.72 -2.02
CA ALA A 108 -0.35 -6.31 -1.69
C ALA A 108 0.43 -5.42 -2.66
N GLY A 109 -0.14 -4.26 -3.02
CA GLY A 109 0.53 -3.30 -3.87
C GLY A 109 0.08 -1.86 -3.62
N HIS A 110 0.99 -0.91 -3.83
CA HIS A 110 0.67 0.50 -3.68
C HIS A 110 -0.33 1.01 -4.72
N ALA A 111 -1.30 1.82 -4.27
CA ALA A 111 -2.00 2.74 -5.16
C ALA A 111 -1.08 3.91 -5.54
N LEU A 112 -0.41 4.50 -4.55
CA LEU A 112 0.60 5.57 -4.74
C LEU A 112 1.82 5.23 -3.90
N GLY A 113 2.89 4.80 -4.53
CA GLY A 113 4.20 4.60 -3.90
C GLY A 113 5.04 5.87 -3.91
N PHE A 114 6.21 5.78 -3.31
CA PHE A 114 7.19 6.86 -3.27
C PHE A 114 7.96 6.96 -4.59
N MET A 115 8.71 8.06 -4.79
CA MET A 115 9.52 8.28 -6.00
C MET A 115 10.64 7.22 -6.21
N TRP A 116 11.07 6.58 -5.11
CA TRP A 116 12.11 5.53 -5.13
C TRP A 116 11.54 4.12 -5.15
N THR A 117 10.23 3.96 -5.06
CA THR A 117 9.56 2.66 -5.13
C THR A 117 9.76 2.05 -6.52
N ARG A 118 10.10 0.75 -6.58
CA ARG A 118 10.35 0.05 -7.86
C ARG A 118 9.14 0.05 -8.79
N VAL A 119 7.94 -0.21 -8.24
CA VAL A 119 6.67 -0.17 -8.99
C VAL A 119 5.66 0.72 -8.25
N PRO A 120 5.81 2.06 -8.32
CA PRO A 120 5.09 2.99 -7.43
C PRO A 120 3.58 3.03 -7.63
N TYR A 121 3.07 2.60 -8.77
CA TYR A 121 1.65 2.64 -9.12
C TYR A 121 1.09 1.25 -9.45
N ALA A 122 1.66 0.20 -8.85
CA ALA A 122 1.33 -1.19 -9.19
C ALA A 122 -0.19 -1.42 -9.27
N PHE A 123 -0.94 -0.95 -8.27
CA PHE A 123 -2.38 -1.17 -8.16
C PHE A 123 -3.21 0.13 -8.12
N TYR A 124 -2.67 1.23 -8.66
CA TYR A 124 -3.41 2.50 -8.76
C TYR A 124 -4.76 2.34 -9.45
N GLU A 125 -4.81 1.53 -10.50
CA GLU A 125 -6.00 1.28 -11.30
C GLU A 125 -6.76 0.00 -10.93
N LEU A 126 -6.42 -0.66 -9.81
CA LEU A 126 -7.02 -1.93 -9.39
C LEU A 126 -8.56 -1.88 -9.39
N GLY A 127 -9.13 -0.73 -9.05
CA GLY A 127 -10.58 -0.51 -9.09
C GLY A 127 -11.23 -0.62 -10.47
N LYS A 128 -10.47 -0.65 -11.55
CA LYS A 128 -10.98 -0.85 -12.93
C LYS A 128 -11.21 -2.31 -13.29
N MET A 129 -10.70 -3.23 -12.49
CA MET A 129 -10.88 -4.66 -12.73
C MET A 129 -12.33 -5.09 -12.52
N LYS A 130 -12.77 -6.04 -13.32
CA LYS A 130 -14.14 -6.55 -13.37
C LYS A 130 -14.13 -8.07 -13.45
N PRO A 131 -15.23 -8.74 -13.06
CA PRO A 131 -15.39 -10.16 -13.30
C PRO A 131 -15.08 -10.53 -14.76
N GLY A 132 -14.26 -11.56 -14.96
CA GLY A 132 -13.77 -12.03 -16.25
C GLY A 132 -12.42 -11.44 -16.69
N ASP A 133 -11.89 -10.39 -16.03
CA ASP A 133 -10.51 -9.91 -16.30
C ASP A 133 -9.50 -10.96 -15.80
N GLU A 134 -8.36 -11.07 -16.46
CA GLU A 134 -7.33 -12.07 -16.16
C GLU A 134 -6.23 -11.52 -15.26
N ILE A 135 -5.73 -12.38 -14.39
CA ILE A 135 -4.53 -12.21 -13.59
C ILE A 135 -3.65 -13.42 -13.85
N ILE A 136 -2.43 -13.21 -14.32
CA ILE A 136 -1.51 -14.29 -14.69
C ILE A 136 -0.31 -14.22 -13.75
N VAL A 137 0.02 -15.34 -13.12
CA VAL A 137 1.22 -15.49 -12.32
C VAL A 137 2.10 -16.55 -12.96
N GLU A 138 3.36 -16.23 -13.17
CA GLU A 138 4.38 -17.19 -13.59
C GLU A 138 5.24 -17.56 -12.37
N ASP A 139 5.41 -18.84 -12.13
CA ASP A 139 6.26 -19.33 -11.06
C ASP A 139 7.76 -19.25 -11.42
N PRO A 140 8.68 -19.50 -10.47
CA PRO A 140 10.12 -19.48 -10.75
C PRO A 140 10.61 -20.53 -11.77
N THR A 141 9.78 -21.50 -12.16
CA THR A 141 10.11 -22.52 -13.18
C THR A 141 9.64 -22.12 -14.56
N GLY A 142 8.81 -21.07 -14.67
CA GLY A 142 8.21 -20.59 -15.91
C GLY A 142 6.83 -21.19 -16.20
N GLU A 143 6.20 -21.81 -15.21
CA GLU A 143 4.82 -22.28 -15.33
C GLU A 143 3.85 -21.15 -15.05
N GLU A 144 2.84 -20.98 -15.94
CA GLU A 144 1.84 -19.94 -15.83
C GLU A 144 0.57 -20.46 -15.15
N TYR A 145 0.03 -19.65 -14.24
CA TYR A 145 -1.23 -19.86 -13.51
C TYR A 145 -2.18 -18.72 -13.87
N ILE A 146 -3.28 -19.04 -14.53
CA ILE A 146 -4.25 -18.06 -15.00
C ILE A 146 -5.45 -18.03 -14.07
N PHE A 147 -5.68 -16.87 -13.47
CA PHE A 147 -6.83 -16.60 -12.62
C PHE A 147 -7.81 -15.67 -13.34
N GLN A 148 -9.10 -15.93 -13.16
CA GLN A 148 -10.16 -15.06 -13.67
C GLN A 148 -10.84 -14.35 -12.51
N VAL A 149 -10.91 -13.01 -12.58
CA VAL A 149 -11.58 -12.20 -11.54
C VAL A 149 -13.03 -12.61 -11.40
N TYR A 150 -13.47 -12.85 -10.16
CA TYR A 150 -14.85 -13.16 -9.83
C TYR A 150 -15.47 -12.19 -8.82
N ASP A 151 -14.67 -11.55 -7.96
CA ASP A 151 -15.19 -10.65 -6.93
C ASP A 151 -14.27 -9.44 -6.70
N ARG A 152 -14.88 -8.39 -6.16
CA ARG A 152 -14.21 -7.16 -5.76
C ARG A 152 -14.91 -6.53 -4.57
N MET A 153 -14.16 -6.27 -3.50
CA MET A 153 -14.69 -5.75 -2.25
C MET A 153 -13.83 -4.63 -1.68
N THR A 154 -14.43 -3.80 -0.84
CA THR A 154 -13.72 -2.82 -0.01
C THR A 154 -13.87 -3.22 1.45
N VAL A 155 -12.75 -3.34 2.14
CA VAL A 155 -12.67 -3.80 3.53
C VAL A 155 -11.87 -2.81 4.37
N ARG A 156 -11.96 -2.93 5.70
CA ARG A 156 -11.15 -2.15 6.64
C ARG A 156 -9.72 -2.71 6.70
N PRO A 157 -8.73 -1.92 7.09
CA PRO A 157 -7.35 -2.41 7.26
C PRO A 157 -7.21 -3.61 8.20
N ALA A 158 -8.09 -3.73 9.20
CA ALA A 158 -8.08 -4.81 10.19
C ALA A 158 -8.88 -6.06 9.77
N ASP A 159 -9.43 -6.10 8.57
CA ASP A 159 -10.23 -7.24 8.09
C ASP A 159 -9.32 -8.32 7.49
N TYR A 160 -8.50 -8.97 8.32
CA TYR A 160 -7.48 -9.96 7.92
C TYR A 160 -8.03 -11.20 7.24
N TRP A 161 -9.32 -11.51 7.43
CA TRP A 161 -9.98 -12.66 6.80
C TRP A 161 -9.83 -12.68 5.26
N VAL A 162 -9.55 -11.54 4.64
CA VAL A 162 -9.31 -11.46 3.19
C VAL A 162 -8.06 -12.20 2.73
N THR A 163 -7.13 -12.50 3.65
CA THR A 163 -5.90 -13.25 3.37
C THR A 163 -6.11 -14.77 3.46
N TYR A 164 -7.23 -15.21 4.05
CA TYR A 164 -7.48 -16.64 4.28
C TYR A 164 -7.86 -17.35 2.98
N PRO A 165 -7.58 -18.66 2.88
CA PRO A 165 -8.04 -19.48 1.77
C PRO A 165 -9.57 -19.62 1.77
N GLU A 166 -10.14 -19.90 0.61
CA GLU A 166 -11.54 -20.31 0.44
C GLU A 166 -11.59 -21.82 0.19
N GLU A 167 -12.39 -22.53 0.95
CA GLU A 167 -12.50 -24.01 0.86
C GLU A 167 -12.86 -24.46 -0.56
N GLY A 168 -12.10 -25.39 -1.10
CA GLY A 168 -12.31 -25.98 -2.44
C GLY A 168 -11.92 -25.05 -3.61
N ARG A 169 -11.19 -23.96 -3.35
CA ARG A 169 -10.81 -23.00 -4.38
C ARG A 169 -9.35 -22.55 -4.25
N THR A 170 -8.65 -22.54 -5.36
CA THR A 170 -7.35 -21.88 -5.46
C THR A 170 -7.57 -20.47 -6.00
N ILE A 171 -7.30 -19.47 -5.17
CA ILE A 171 -7.58 -18.07 -5.47
C ILE A 171 -6.34 -17.18 -5.37
N ILE A 172 -6.43 -16.03 -6.03
CA ILE A 172 -5.51 -14.92 -5.86
C ILE A 172 -6.27 -13.70 -5.35
N SER A 173 -5.68 -12.96 -4.42
CA SER A 173 -6.21 -11.70 -3.92
C SER A 173 -5.21 -10.57 -4.18
N LEU A 174 -5.59 -9.57 -4.97
CA LEU A 174 -4.80 -8.36 -5.17
C LEU A 174 -5.37 -7.25 -4.29
N GLN A 175 -4.54 -6.65 -3.44
CA GLN A 175 -4.95 -5.61 -2.49
C GLN A 175 -4.22 -4.29 -2.70
N THR A 176 -4.95 -3.18 -2.57
CA THR A 176 -4.38 -1.83 -2.50
C THR A 176 -5.13 -0.95 -1.52
N CYS A 177 -4.53 0.19 -1.16
CA CYS A 177 -5.17 1.21 -0.31
C CYS A 177 -6.18 2.04 -1.11
N THR A 178 -7.32 2.37 -0.48
CA THR A 178 -8.40 3.15 -1.09
C THR A 178 -9.19 3.94 -0.03
N PRO A 179 -9.89 5.06 -0.38
CA PRO A 179 -9.71 5.82 -1.61
C PRO A 179 -8.40 6.61 -1.61
N VAL A 180 -7.92 7.00 -2.78
CA VAL A 180 -6.82 7.97 -2.90
C VAL A 180 -7.40 9.36 -2.69
N PRO A 181 -6.83 10.25 -1.88
CA PRO A 181 -5.55 10.15 -1.16
C PRO A 181 -5.66 9.77 0.32
N THR A 182 -6.83 9.37 0.84
CA THR A 182 -7.03 9.15 2.29
C THR A 182 -6.57 7.78 2.77
N PHE A 183 -6.61 6.75 1.90
CA PHE A 183 -6.11 5.38 2.16
C PHE A 183 -6.75 4.67 3.38
N GLU A 184 -7.98 5.05 3.74
CA GLU A 184 -8.67 4.59 4.95
C GLU A 184 -9.09 3.12 4.90
N ASN A 185 -9.26 2.59 3.70
CA ASN A 185 -9.73 1.23 3.45
C ASN A 185 -8.77 0.46 2.55
N ARG A 186 -9.09 -0.81 2.32
CA ARG A 186 -8.42 -1.69 1.38
C ARG A 186 -9.38 -2.13 0.29
N LEU A 187 -9.00 -1.97 -0.96
CA LEU A 187 -9.67 -2.56 -2.10
C LEU A 187 -9.02 -3.92 -2.38
N VAL A 188 -9.83 -4.97 -2.41
CA VAL A 188 -9.40 -6.33 -2.73
C VAL A 188 -10.12 -6.80 -3.97
N VAL A 189 -9.37 -7.34 -4.93
CA VAL A 189 -9.88 -8.01 -6.14
C VAL A 189 -9.47 -9.48 -6.05
N ARG A 190 -10.44 -10.39 -6.21
CA ARG A 190 -10.22 -11.84 -6.15
C ARG A 190 -10.38 -12.48 -7.52
N GLY A 191 -9.44 -13.33 -7.86
CA GLY A 191 -9.50 -14.22 -9.02
C GLY A 191 -9.45 -15.68 -8.59
N GLU A 192 -10.13 -16.56 -9.33
CA GLU A 192 -10.09 -18.01 -9.16
C GLU A 192 -9.27 -18.65 -10.28
N LEU A 193 -8.48 -19.66 -9.96
CA LEU A 193 -7.63 -20.39 -10.91
C LEU A 193 -8.50 -21.09 -11.98
N VAL A 194 -8.16 -20.86 -13.26
CA VAL A 194 -8.88 -21.42 -14.41
C VAL A 194 -7.95 -22.14 -15.41
N GLY A 195 -6.63 -21.97 -15.27
CA GLY A 195 -5.65 -22.62 -16.13
C GLY A 195 -4.23 -22.45 -15.63
#